data_d4b7217f19792aca164f337b637a7561
#
_entry.id   d4b7217f19792aca164f337b637a7561
#
_cell.length_a   1.000
_cell.length_b   1.000
_cell.length_c   1.000
_cell.angle_alpha   90.00
_cell.angle_beta   90.00
_cell.angle_gamma   90.00
#
_symmetry.space_group_name_H-M   'P 1'
#
loop_
_entity.id
_entity.type
_entity.pdbx_description
1 polymer ?
#
loop_
_entity_poly.entity_id
_entity_poly.type
_entity_poly.pdbx_seq_one_letter_code
_entity_poly.pdbx_strand_id
1 'polypeptide(L)'
;MERFEIIDLLPLHRQMTLAIFRDPGTQKCEVQILPVSLEMAELQNIQAMLKIPSKSRDDAATVSVEVDEILSRKIMDQCEARGILPEQLVRAFVCFCGEPENADIVKSWVRLEFVRSKIDIEKLPSVTREELEQDIDAVMERVENGESPILIRSTGTTDLLLFGWEDYLRQFPTLYTPEEIAEIEAACLEIKETEAE
;
A
#
# COMPACT_ATOMS: atom_id res chain seq x y z
N MET A 1 -20.42 26.24 -3.15
CA MET A 1 -20.06 24.81 -3.31
C MET A 1 -20.19 24.18 -1.93
N GLU A 2 -21.15 23.30 -1.72
CA GLU A 2 -21.31 22.60 -0.45
C GLU A 2 -20.07 21.69 -0.24
N ARG A 3 -19.53 21.72 0.99
CA ARG A 3 -18.35 20.92 1.33
C ARG A 3 -18.81 19.56 1.84
N PHE A 4 -18.09 18.51 1.48
CA PHE A 4 -18.27 17.19 2.09
C PHE A 4 -17.93 17.26 3.58
N GLU A 5 -18.74 16.61 4.41
CA GLU A 5 -18.43 16.42 5.82
C GLU A 5 -17.54 15.17 5.96
N ILE A 6 -16.29 15.36 6.31
CA ILE A 6 -15.37 14.25 6.57
C ILE A 6 -15.74 13.65 7.93
N ILE A 7 -16.08 12.36 7.95
CA ILE A 7 -16.44 11.62 9.14
C ILE A 7 -15.22 10.94 9.75
N ASP A 8 -14.40 10.28 8.91
CA ASP A 8 -13.21 9.57 9.37
C ASP A 8 -12.16 9.48 8.26
N LEU A 9 -10.88 9.40 8.65
CA LEU A 9 -9.73 9.16 7.77
C LEU A 9 -8.92 8.01 8.35
N LEU A 10 -8.77 6.94 7.61
CA LEU A 10 -8.10 5.72 8.06
C LEU A 10 -6.90 5.39 7.18
N PRO A 11 -5.73 5.11 7.76
CA PRO A 11 -4.59 4.67 6.98
C PRO A 11 -4.86 3.26 6.44
N LEU A 12 -4.74 3.09 5.11
CA LEU A 12 -4.76 1.77 4.47
C LEU A 12 -3.35 1.27 4.19
N HIS A 13 -2.49 2.17 3.72
CA HIS A 13 -1.10 1.94 3.38
C HIS A 13 -0.35 3.26 3.48
N ARG A 14 1.00 3.23 3.43
CA ARG A 14 1.84 4.46 3.52
C ARG A 14 1.44 5.57 2.55
N GLN A 15 0.87 5.21 1.39
CA GLN A 15 0.49 6.14 0.33
C GLN A 15 -1.02 6.19 0.09
N MET A 16 -1.83 5.55 0.93
CA MET A 16 -3.28 5.45 0.73
C MET A 16 -4.03 5.73 2.02
N THR A 17 -5.08 6.51 1.92
CA THR A 17 -6.01 6.83 3.01
C THR A 17 -7.43 6.49 2.59
N LEU A 18 -8.16 5.76 3.44
CA LEU A 18 -9.60 5.59 3.31
C LEU A 18 -10.28 6.81 3.89
N ALA A 19 -11.03 7.54 3.07
CA ALA A 19 -11.88 8.64 3.51
C ALA A 19 -13.32 8.18 3.61
N ILE A 20 -13.94 8.41 4.76
CA ILE A 20 -15.38 8.26 5.00
C ILE A 20 -15.96 9.65 5.14
N PHE A 21 -16.92 9.98 4.31
CA PHE A 21 -17.49 11.32 4.25
C PHE A 21 -18.98 11.28 3.97
N ARG A 22 -19.68 12.36 4.32
CA ARG A 22 -21.11 12.51 4.04
C ARG A 22 -21.32 13.41 2.83
N ASP A 23 -22.11 12.93 1.89
CA ASP A 23 -22.59 13.72 0.75
C ASP A 23 -23.55 14.79 1.23
N PRO A 24 -23.28 16.08 1.04
CA PRO A 24 -24.15 17.16 1.51
C PRO A 24 -25.54 17.15 0.85
N GLY A 25 -25.63 16.65 -0.39
CA GLY A 25 -26.89 16.59 -1.13
C GLY A 25 -27.82 15.45 -0.71
N THR A 26 -27.29 14.27 -0.44
CA THR A 26 -28.07 13.07 -0.11
C THR A 26 -28.02 12.71 1.37
N GLN A 27 -27.14 13.31 2.16
CA GLN A 27 -26.84 12.99 3.56
C GLN A 27 -26.39 11.54 3.79
N LYS A 28 -26.00 10.82 2.74
CA LYS A 28 -25.49 9.46 2.81
C LYS A 28 -23.99 9.46 3.07
N CYS A 29 -23.57 8.46 3.85
CA CYS A 29 -22.14 8.16 3.99
C CYS A 29 -21.63 7.52 2.71
N GLU A 30 -20.48 7.99 2.27
CA GLU A 30 -19.73 7.49 1.11
C GLU A 30 -18.30 7.17 1.52
N VAL A 31 -17.66 6.32 0.74
CA VAL A 31 -16.31 5.82 1.01
C VAL A 31 -15.46 5.98 -0.24
N GLN A 32 -14.25 6.52 -0.08
CA GLN A 32 -13.29 6.66 -1.17
C GLN A 32 -11.88 6.37 -0.66
N ILE A 33 -11.06 5.72 -1.49
CA ILE A 33 -9.61 5.60 -1.25
C ILE A 33 -8.91 6.75 -1.97
N LEU A 34 -8.06 7.45 -1.22
CA LEU A 34 -7.27 8.57 -1.72
C LEU A 34 -5.81 8.14 -1.89
N PRO A 35 -5.13 8.54 -2.99
CA PRO A 35 -3.72 8.22 -3.25
C PRO A 35 -2.77 9.16 -2.48
N VAL A 36 -3.01 9.32 -1.17
CA VAL A 36 -2.20 10.15 -0.27
C VAL A 36 -2.07 9.46 1.08
N SER A 37 -0.95 9.67 1.78
CA SER A 37 -0.79 9.21 3.17
C SER A 37 -1.77 9.91 4.11
N LEU A 38 -2.03 9.30 5.28
CA LEU A 38 -2.92 9.91 6.28
C LEU A 38 -2.43 11.30 6.69
N GLU A 39 -1.13 11.47 6.95
CA GLU A 39 -0.54 12.76 7.31
C GLU A 39 -0.79 13.83 6.23
N MET A 40 -0.62 13.46 4.97
CA MET A 40 -0.90 14.38 3.85
C MET A 40 -2.40 14.65 3.71
N ALA A 41 -3.26 13.67 3.96
CA ALA A 41 -4.70 13.84 3.91
C ALA A 41 -5.21 14.79 5.01
N GLU A 42 -4.60 14.76 6.20
CA GLU A 42 -4.91 15.69 7.31
C GLU A 42 -4.39 17.11 7.05
N LEU A 43 -3.23 17.25 6.41
CA LEU A 43 -2.61 18.55 6.11
C LEU A 43 -3.20 19.22 4.87
N GLN A 44 -3.66 18.46 3.90
CA GLN A 44 -4.19 18.99 2.64
C GLN A 44 -5.69 19.20 2.69
N ASN A 45 -6.19 20.12 1.89
CA ASN A 45 -7.63 20.25 1.66
C ASN A 45 -8.10 19.14 0.72
N ILE A 46 -8.41 17.95 1.26
CA ILE A 46 -8.84 16.78 0.49
C ILE A 46 -10.23 16.93 -0.16
N GLN A 47 -10.97 18.00 0.15
CA GLN A 47 -12.30 18.26 -0.41
C GLN A 47 -12.33 18.23 -1.96
N ALA A 48 -11.22 18.65 -2.59
CA ALA A 48 -11.09 18.64 -4.05
C ALA A 48 -10.89 17.23 -4.63
N MET A 49 -10.45 16.28 -3.80
CA MET A 49 -10.20 14.89 -4.18
C MET A 49 -11.43 14.01 -3.97
N LEU A 50 -12.38 14.43 -3.10
CA LEU A 50 -13.58 13.67 -2.81
C LEU A 50 -14.54 13.75 -4.01
N LYS A 51 -15.02 12.58 -4.44
CA LYS A 51 -15.98 12.43 -5.53
C LYS A 51 -17.12 11.53 -5.07
N ILE A 52 -18.35 11.89 -5.42
CA ILE A 52 -19.48 10.98 -5.23
C ILE A 52 -19.35 9.89 -6.29
N PRO A 53 -19.34 8.59 -5.89
CA PRO A 53 -19.32 7.50 -6.88
C PRO A 53 -20.50 7.64 -7.85
N SER A 54 -20.21 7.53 -9.15
CA SER A 54 -21.28 7.54 -10.15
C SER A 54 -22.26 6.42 -9.85
N LYS A 55 -23.57 6.70 -9.98
CA LYS A 55 -24.60 5.66 -9.87
C LYS A 55 -24.29 4.53 -10.83
N SER A 56 -24.51 3.30 -10.38
CA SER A 56 -24.41 2.07 -11.17
C SER A 56 -25.02 2.29 -12.57
N ARG A 57 -24.26 2.00 -13.62
CA ARG A 57 -24.79 1.92 -14.97
C ARG A 57 -25.54 0.60 -15.13
N ASP A 58 -26.48 0.53 -16.08
CA ASP A 58 -27.26 -0.68 -16.35
C ASP A 58 -26.40 -1.87 -16.83
N ASP A 59 -25.13 -1.60 -17.21
CA ASP A 59 -24.11 -2.56 -17.65
C ASP A 59 -23.06 -2.91 -16.56
N ALA A 60 -23.37 -2.66 -15.29
CA ALA A 60 -22.45 -2.92 -14.19
C ALA A 60 -22.16 -4.41 -14.02
N ALA A 61 -20.86 -4.78 -13.99
CA ALA A 61 -20.42 -6.10 -13.62
C ALA A 61 -20.44 -6.28 -12.09
N THR A 62 -20.66 -7.52 -11.63
CA THR A 62 -20.60 -7.87 -10.21
C THR A 62 -19.21 -8.44 -9.89
N VAL A 63 -18.58 -7.90 -8.84
CA VAL A 63 -17.36 -8.46 -8.25
C VAL A 63 -17.72 -9.10 -6.93
N SER A 64 -17.36 -10.38 -6.75
CA SER A 64 -17.54 -11.11 -5.49
C SER A 64 -16.18 -11.44 -4.90
N VAL A 65 -16.04 -11.25 -3.58
CA VAL A 65 -14.82 -11.56 -2.83
C VAL A 65 -15.19 -12.57 -1.74
N GLU A 66 -14.51 -13.71 -1.73
CA GLU A 66 -14.63 -14.69 -0.66
C GLU A 66 -13.59 -14.39 0.43
N VAL A 67 -14.07 -14.31 1.67
CA VAL A 67 -13.23 -14.07 2.85
C VAL A 67 -13.61 -15.09 3.92
N ASP A 68 -12.65 -15.44 4.79
CA ASP A 68 -12.93 -16.29 5.93
C ASP A 68 -13.90 -15.62 6.95
N GLU A 69 -14.50 -16.43 7.81
CA GLU A 69 -15.51 -15.95 8.75
C GLU A 69 -14.96 -14.90 9.75
N ILE A 70 -13.68 -15.05 10.16
CA ILE A 70 -13.05 -14.13 11.11
C ILE A 70 -12.85 -12.77 10.47
N LEU A 71 -12.32 -12.74 9.25
CA LEU A 71 -12.10 -11.51 8.49
C LEU A 71 -13.46 -10.85 8.14
N SER A 72 -14.44 -11.65 7.70
CA SER A 72 -15.79 -11.17 7.42
C SER A 72 -16.39 -10.45 8.63
N ARG A 73 -16.32 -11.05 9.82
CA ARG A 73 -16.83 -10.45 11.07
C ARG A 73 -16.12 -9.14 11.40
N LYS A 74 -14.78 -9.12 11.29
CA LYS A 74 -14.00 -7.89 11.52
C LYS A 74 -14.38 -6.75 10.56
N ILE A 75 -14.61 -7.07 9.28
CA ILE A 75 -15.05 -6.08 8.28
C ILE A 75 -16.43 -5.54 8.66
N MET A 76 -17.37 -6.43 9.00
CA MET A 76 -18.74 -6.03 9.40
C MET A 76 -18.72 -5.11 10.61
N ASP A 77 -18.00 -5.49 11.69
CA ASP A 77 -17.89 -4.68 12.91
C ASP A 77 -17.29 -3.29 12.61
N GLN A 78 -16.25 -3.23 11.76
CA GLN A 78 -15.63 -1.96 11.38
C GLN A 78 -16.56 -1.08 10.52
N CYS A 79 -17.33 -1.68 9.63
CA CYS A 79 -18.30 -0.96 8.80
C CYS A 79 -19.47 -0.45 9.66
N GLU A 80 -20.02 -1.28 10.54
CA GLU A 80 -21.13 -0.90 11.44
C GLU A 80 -20.73 0.25 12.37
N ALA A 81 -19.54 0.18 12.97
CA ALA A 81 -19.03 1.24 13.85
C ALA A 81 -18.94 2.61 13.17
N ARG A 82 -18.87 2.66 11.83
CA ARG A 82 -18.72 3.88 11.01
C ARG A 82 -19.98 4.22 10.20
N GLY A 83 -21.04 3.43 10.31
CA GLY A 83 -22.27 3.64 9.57
C GLY A 83 -22.14 3.49 8.05
N ILE A 84 -21.22 2.64 7.59
CA ILE A 84 -21.01 2.30 6.17
C ILE A 84 -21.38 0.84 5.90
N LEU A 85 -21.63 0.52 4.63
CA LEU A 85 -21.88 -0.84 4.19
C LEU A 85 -20.59 -1.49 3.65
N PRO A 86 -20.38 -2.80 3.86
CA PRO A 86 -19.22 -3.51 3.32
C PRO A 86 -19.07 -3.34 1.81
N GLU A 87 -20.18 -3.29 1.08
CA GLU A 87 -20.18 -3.08 -0.37
C GLU A 87 -19.61 -1.72 -0.77
N GLN A 88 -19.77 -0.69 0.05
CA GLN A 88 -19.19 0.63 -0.19
C GLN A 88 -17.66 0.57 -0.09
N LEU A 89 -17.13 -0.18 0.87
CA LEU A 89 -15.70 -0.39 1.05
C LEU A 89 -15.09 -1.14 -0.16
N VAL A 90 -15.70 -2.26 -0.55
CA VAL A 90 -15.25 -3.04 -1.72
C VAL A 90 -15.32 -2.18 -2.99
N ARG A 91 -16.41 -1.45 -3.18
CA ARG A 91 -16.57 -0.55 -4.32
C ARG A 91 -15.49 0.54 -4.37
N ALA A 92 -15.21 1.17 -3.22
CA ALA A 92 -14.16 2.20 -3.15
C ALA A 92 -12.81 1.63 -3.57
N PHE A 93 -12.49 0.40 -3.15
CA PHE A 93 -11.27 -0.29 -3.51
C PHE A 93 -11.21 -0.61 -5.01
N VAL A 94 -12.27 -1.17 -5.59
CA VAL A 94 -12.34 -1.46 -7.03
C VAL A 94 -12.24 -0.19 -7.87
N CYS A 95 -12.92 0.89 -7.47
CA CYS A 95 -12.82 2.18 -8.14
C CYS A 95 -11.39 2.72 -8.09
N PHE A 96 -10.74 2.67 -6.92
CA PHE A 96 -9.35 3.10 -6.76
C PHE A 96 -8.40 2.34 -7.69
N CYS A 97 -8.52 1.01 -7.73
CA CYS A 97 -7.70 0.16 -8.61
C CYS A 97 -7.97 0.40 -10.11
N GLY A 98 -9.16 0.84 -10.48
CA GLY A 98 -9.55 1.09 -11.86
C GLY A 98 -9.12 2.47 -12.41
N GLU A 99 -8.70 3.39 -11.54
CA GLU A 99 -8.24 4.72 -11.95
C GLU A 99 -6.80 4.66 -12.48
N PRO A 100 -6.52 5.07 -13.74
CA PRO A 100 -5.18 5.01 -14.31
C PRO A 100 -4.12 5.78 -13.52
N GLU A 101 -4.52 6.86 -12.88
CA GLU A 101 -3.66 7.72 -12.03
C GLU A 101 -3.11 6.97 -10.80
N ASN A 102 -3.76 5.88 -10.39
CA ASN A 102 -3.36 5.06 -9.24
C ASN A 102 -2.56 3.81 -9.63
N ALA A 103 -2.30 3.60 -10.92
CA ALA A 103 -1.71 2.37 -11.44
C ALA A 103 -0.38 2.01 -10.74
N ASP A 104 0.50 2.98 -10.52
CA ASP A 104 1.81 2.75 -9.90
C ASP A 104 1.68 2.35 -8.41
N ILE A 105 0.74 2.98 -7.69
CA ILE A 105 0.47 2.66 -6.28
C ILE A 105 -0.10 1.24 -6.18
N VAL A 106 -1.07 0.89 -7.02
CA VAL A 106 -1.69 -0.44 -7.07
C VAL A 106 -0.64 -1.49 -7.43
N LYS A 107 0.20 -1.21 -8.43
CA LYS A 107 1.28 -2.11 -8.86
C LYS A 107 2.30 -2.35 -7.74
N SER A 108 2.73 -1.31 -7.07
CA SER A 108 3.64 -1.40 -5.92
C SER A 108 3.03 -2.23 -4.78
N TRP A 109 1.77 -1.99 -4.46
CA TRP A 109 1.06 -2.72 -3.41
C TRP A 109 0.89 -4.21 -3.76
N VAL A 110 0.47 -4.52 -4.99
CA VAL A 110 0.34 -5.92 -5.47
C VAL A 110 1.68 -6.64 -5.42
N ARG A 111 2.77 -5.98 -5.81
CA ARG A 111 4.13 -6.52 -5.72
C ARG A 111 4.50 -6.86 -4.28
N LEU A 112 4.26 -5.94 -3.36
CA LEU A 112 4.57 -6.12 -1.94
C LEU A 112 3.80 -7.31 -1.35
N GLU A 113 2.51 -7.41 -1.62
CA GLU A 113 1.67 -8.51 -1.13
C GLU A 113 2.05 -9.85 -1.77
N PHE A 114 2.43 -9.86 -3.04
CA PHE A 114 2.94 -11.05 -3.71
C PHE A 114 4.24 -11.53 -3.05
N VAL A 115 5.19 -10.64 -2.82
CA VAL A 115 6.46 -10.98 -2.13
C VAL A 115 6.17 -11.55 -0.74
N ARG A 116 5.33 -10.87 0.05
CA ARG A 116 4.93 -11.33 1.40
C ARG A 116 4.31 -12.72 1.39
N SER A 117 3.47 -13.03 0.40
CA SER A 117 2.82 -14.34 0.29
C SER A 117 3.79 -15.50 -0.01
N LYS A 118 5.00 -15.21 -0.48
CA LYS A 118 6.01 -16.19 -0.87
C LYS A 118 7.11 -16.39 0.17
N ILE A 119 7.17 -15.52 1.18
CA ILE A 119 8.24 -15.51 2.17
C ILE A 119 7.72 -15.99 3.52
N ASP A 120 8.38 -16.97 4.09
CA ASP A 120 8.15 -17.41 5.47
C ASP A 120 8.98 -16.51 6.41
N ILE A 121 8.35 -15.42 6.86
CA ILE A 121 8.99 -14.38 7.68
C ILE A 121 9.60 -14.94 8.97
N GLU A 122 9.02 -16.02 9.52
CA GLU A 122 9.50 -16.62 10.78
C GLU A 122 10.85 -17.32 10.63
N LYS A 123 11.20 -17.72 9.42
CA LYS A 123 12.46 -18.42 9.11
C LYS A 123 13.59 -17.51 8.64
N LEU A 124 13.31 -16.21 8.47
CA LEU A 124 14.33 -15.30 7.98
C LEU A 124 15.37 -14.95 9.06
N PRO A 125 16.65 -14.77 8.65
CA PRO A 125 17.60 -14.07 9.48
C PRO A 125 17.07 -12.69 9.80
N SER A 126 17.25 -12.22 11.01
CA SER A 126 16.73 -10.91 11.42
C SER A 126 17.78 -10.08 12.13
N VAL A 127 17.61 -8.76 11.98
CA VAL A 127 18.32 -7.74 12.74
C VAL A 127 17.31 -6.76 13.31
N THR A 128 17.64 -6.10 14.40
CA THR A 128 16.84 -4.98 14.90
C THR A 128 17.18 -3.72 14.12
N ARG A 129 16.29 -2.73 14.21
CA ARG A 129 16.55 -1.41 13.62
C ARG A 129 17.79 -0.77 14.24
N GLU A 130 17.97 -0.93 15.55
CA GLU A 130 19.11 -0.42 16.31
C GLU A 130 20.43 -1.06 15.83
N GLU A 131 20.47 -2.37 15.56
CA GLU A 131 21.64 -3.07 15.02
C GLU A 131 21.96 -2.56 13.59
N LEU A 132 20.94 -2.34 12.75
CA LEU A 132 21.14 -1.77 11.42
C LEU A 132 21.71 -0.33 11.49
N GLU A 133 21.20 0.50 12.41
CA GLU A 133 21.67 1.89 12.59
C GLU A 133 23.08 1.96 13.16
N GLN A 134 23.53 0.95 13.93
CA GLN A 134 24.88 0.88 14.49
C GLN A 134 25.92 0.45 13.47
N ASP A 135 25.61 -0.48 12.58
CA ASP A 135 26.57 -1.01 11.61
C ASP A 135 25.84 -1.47 10.32
N ILE A 136 25.50 -0.51 9.49
CA ILE A 136 24.81 -0.76 8.22
C ILE A 136 25.72 -1.58 7.28
N ASP A 137 27.04 -1.35 7.31
CA ASP A 137 27.99 -2.01 6.42
C ASP A 137 28.04 -3.50 6.71
N ALA A 138 28.06 -3.91 7.99
CA ALA A 138 28.03 -5.32 8.36
C ALA A 138 26.72 -6.00 7.93
N VAL A 139 25.59 -5.32 8.00
CA VAL A 139 24.31 -5.88 7.54
C VAL A 139 24.29 -6.00 6.01
N MET A 140 24.82 -5.01 5.29
CA MET A 140 24.94 -5.06 3.83
C MET A 140 25.87 -6.17 3.38
N GLU A 141 27.01 -6.37 4.05
CA GLU A 141 27.94 -7.47 3.77
C GLU A 141 27.26 -8.85 3.94
N ARG A 142 26.40 -9.02 4.93
CA ARG A 142 25.60 -10.25 5.09
C ARG A 142 24.68 -10.49 3.92
N VAL A 143 24.00 -9.43 3.42
CA VAL A 143 23.15 -9.51 2.22
C VAL A 143 23.96 -9.91 0.98
N GLU A 144 25.11 -9.30 0.78
CA GLU A 144 26.02 -9.60 -0.34
C GLU A 144 26.60 -11.03 -0.27
N ASN A 145 26.80 -11.55 0.93
CA ASN A 145 27.25 -12.93 1.19
C ASN A 145 26.11 -13.98 1.10
N GLY A 146 24.91 -13.59 0.68
CA GLY A 146 23.79 -14.49 0.38
C GLY A 146 22.84 -14.75 1.55
N GLU A 147 22.87 -13.97 2.64
CA GLU A 147 21.85 -14.00 3.68
C GLU A 147 20.60 -13.16 3.32
N SER A 148 20.25 -13.13 2.04
CA SER A 148 19.10 -12.37 1.53
C SER A 148 17.85 -13.26 1.41
N PRO A 149 16.65 -12.83 1.87
CA PRO A 149 16.35 -11.55 2.52
C PRO A 149 16.63 -11.54 4.04
N ILE A 150 16.94 -10.37 4.58
CA ILE A 150 17.05 -10.12 6.02
C ILE A 150 15.81 -9.37 6.52
N LEU A 151 15.22 -9.82 7.62
CA LEU A 151 14.11 -9.14 8.27
C LEU A 151 14.65 -8.08 9.24
N ILE A 152 14.29 -6.82 9.03
CA ILE A 152 14.60 -5.72 9.93
C ILE A 152 13.39 -5.53 10.85
N ARG A 153 13.55 -5.92 12.12
CA ARG A 153 12.51 -5.80 13.14
C ARG A 153 12.51 -4.41 13.76
N SER A 154 11.32 -3.84 13.86
CA SER A 154 11.14 -2.48 14.39
C SER A 154 10.10 -2.48 15.50
N THR A 155 10.44 -1.96 16.68
CA THR A 155 9.50 -1.82 17.79
C THR A 155 8.47 -0.74 17.50
N GLY A 156 7.18 -1.13 17.40
CA GLY A 156 6.07 -0.20 17.23
C GLY A 156 5.85 0.31 15.80
N THR A 157 6.60 -0.20 14.82
CA THR A 157 6.42 0.12 13.39
C THR A 157 6.37 -1.16 12.55
N THR A 158 6.20 -1.02 11.24
CA THR A 158 6.19 -2.15 10.31
C THR A 158 7.59 -2.70 10.13
N ASP A 159 7.75 -4.02 10.26
CA ASP A 159 8.98 -4.72 9.88
C ASP A 159 9.29 -4.52 8.39
N LEU A 160 10.58 -4.45 8.05
CA LEU A 160 11.06 -4.28 6.69
C LEU A 160 11.80 -5.53 6.22
N LEU A 161 11.79 -5.78 4.92
CA LEU A 161 12.58 -6.83 4.29
C LEU A 161 13.69 -6.19 3.45
N LEU A 162 14.92 -6.57 3.73
CA LEU A 162 16.10 -6.14 2.98
C LEU A 162 16.54 -7.28 2.06
N PHE A 163 16.57 -6.99 0.76
CA PHE A 163 17.00 -7.93 -0.29
C PHE A 163 18.26 -7.46 -0.98
N GLY A 164 19.12 -8.38 -1.36
CA GLY A 164 20.04 -8.17 -2.46
C GLY A 164 19.25 -8.06 -3.77
N TRP A 165 19.57 -7.07 -4.62
CA TRP A 165 18.81 -6.82 -5.85
C TRP A 165 18.77 -8.03 -6.79
N GLU A 166 19.88 -8.69 -7.00
CA GLU A 166 19.98 -9.88 -7.85
C GLU A 166 19.17 -11.06 -7.27
N ASP A 167 19.21 -11.26 -5.95
CA ASP A 167 18.44 -12.30 -5.26
C ASP A 167 16.96 -12.03 -5.36
N TYR A 168 16.56 -10.78 -5.22
CA TYR A 168 15.17 -10.36 -5.38
C TYR A 168 14.66 -10.67 -6.79
N LEU A 169 15.39 -10.28 -7.83
CA LEU A 169 15.02 -10.57 -9.21
C LEU A 169 14.98 -12.08 -9.52
N ARG A 170 15.90 -12.84 -8.92
CA ARG A 170 15.94 -14.30 -9.07
C ARG A 170 14.74 -14.99 -8.43
N GLN A 171 14.33 -14.52 -7.25
CA GLN A 171 13.17 -15.07 -6.54
C GLN A 171 11.84 -14.63 -7.15
N PHE A 172 11.77 -13.45 -7.73
CA PHE A 172 10.55 -12.83 -8.24
C PHE A 172 10.69 -12.33 -9.69
N PRO A 173 11.04 -13.21 -10.65
CA PRO A 173 11.41 -12.82 -12.01
C PRO A 173 10.28 -12.18 -12.82
N THR A 174 9.03 -12.31 -12.37
CA THR A 174 7.84 -11.79 -13.08
C THR A 174 7.30 -10.48 -12.51
N LEU A 175 7.92 -9.93 -11.46
CA LEU A 175 7.42 -8.70 -10.84
C LEU A 175 7.76 -7.44 -11.60
N TYR A 176 8.84 -7.46 -12.38
CA TYR A 176 9.31 -6.31 -13.15
C TYR A 176 9.48 -6.67 -14.61
N THR A 177 9.21 -5.74 -15.49
CA THR A 177 9.57 -5.88 -16.90
C THR A 177 11.07 -5.58 -17.09
N PRO A 178 11.70 -6.03 -18.19
CA PRO A 178 13.09 -5.69 -18.47
C PRO A 178 13.35 -4.17 -18.52
N GLU A 179 12.39 -3.40 -19.02
CA GLU A 179 12.46 -1.94 -19.10
C GLU A 179 12.49 -1.32 -17.70
N GLU A 180 11.61 -1.79 -16.79
CA GLU A 180 11.59 -1.31 -15.40
C GLU A 180 12.89 -1.66 -14.65
N ILE A 181 13.46 -2.83 -14.89
CA ILE A 181 14.75 -3.23 -14.32
C ILE A 181 15.85 -2.26 -14.78
N ALA A 182 15.89 -1.98 -16.08
CA ALA A 182 16.89 -1.06 -16.64
C ALA A 182 16.76 0.37 -16.09
N GLU A 183 15.54 0.86 -15.89
CA GLU A 183 15.28 2.17 -15.28
C GLU A 183 15.75 2.23 -13.81
N ILE A 184 15.49 1.17 -13.02
CA ILE A 184 15.93 1.10 -11.62
C ILE A 184 17.46 1.06 -11.54
N GLU A 185 18.11 0.23 -12.36
CA GLU A 185 19.57 0.10 -12.41
C GLU A 185 20.25 1.41 -12.84
N ALA A 186 19.69 2.12 -13.82
CA ALA A 186 20.18 3.43 -14.24
C ALA A 186 20.09 4.46 -13.11
N ALA A 187 18.96 4.53 -12.41
CA ALA A 187 18.77 5.43 -11.28
C ALA A 187 19.75 5.14 -10.13
N CYS A 188 20.05 3.86 -9.86
CA CYS A 188 21.05 3.48 -8.85
C CYS A 188 22.48 3.88 -9.23
N LEU A 189 22.82 3.89 -10.52
CA LEU A 189 24.14 4.34 -11.01
C LEU A 189 24.30 5.86 -10.86
N GLU A 190 23.28 6.64 -11.19
CA GLU A 190 23.29 8.10 -11.02
C GLU A 190 23.53 8.53 -9.57
N ILE A 191 22.93 7.81 -8.61
CA ILE A 191 23.11 8.08 -7.17
C ILE A 191 24.58 7.84 -6.78
N LYS A 192 25.19 6.75 -7.23
CA LYS A 192 26.60 6.43 -6.92
C LYS A 192 27.58 7.45 -7.48
N GLU A 193 27.30 8.00 -8.65
CA GLU A 193 28.16 9.04 -9.27
C GLU A 193 28.05 10.37 -8.51
N THR A 194 26.87 10.71 -7.99
CA THR A 194 26.63 11.95 -7.23
C THR A 194 27.24 11.91 -5.82
N GLU A 195 27.39 10.73 -5.22
CA GLU A 195 28.01 10.56 -3.90
C GLU A 195 29.54 10.47 -3.97
N ALA A 196 30.11 10.31 -5.16
CA ALA A 196 31.56 10.21 -5.38
C ALA A 196 32.22 11.57 -5.72
N GLU A 197 31.47 12.63 -5.90
CA GLU A 197 31.91 14.02 -6.07
C GLU A 197 31.90 14.79 -4.74
#